data_6d6deed28dec11ad159415d4b34c2024
#
_entry.id   6d6deed28dec11ad159415d4b34c2024
#
_cell.length_a   1.000
_cell.length_b   1.000
_cell.length_c   1.000
_cell.angle_alpha   90.00
_cell.angle_beta   90.00
_cell.angle_gamma   90.00
#
_symmetry.space_group_name_H-M   'P 1'
#
loop_
_entity.id
_entity.type
_entity.pdbx_description
1 polymer ?
#
loop_
_entity_poly.entity_id
_entity_poly.type
_entity_poly.pdbx_seq_one_letter_code
_entity_poly.pdbx_strand_id
1 'polypeptide(L)'
;MIARAASLLALAYWLGFVFFALTLGKPAPADAATTDAAVVLTGGSGRIAHAIDILEGGKARRLLVSGADPSVRKRDIARRIEGSRRLIECCVDLGSESVDTRSNAEEALRWLRRHRFRSVRLITSDWHMRRARYEFRKVLGNEYRIVTDAVRSEPSFLTLFGEYNKYVLRRIAVWADL
;
A
#
# COMPACT_ATOMS: atom_id res chain seq x y z
N MET A 1 -7.55 24.52 -33.85
CA MET A 1 -6.70 24.56 -32.63
C MET A 1 -7.23 23.60 -31.54
N ILE A 2 -8.51 23.66 -31.20
CA ILE A 2 -9.13 22.81 -30.11
C ILE A 2 -8.95 21.31 -30.39
N ALA A 3 -9.23 20.84 -31.63
CA ALA A 3 -9.08 19.41 -31.97
C ALA A 3 -7.63 18.88 -31.78
N ARG A 4 -6.63 19.70 -32.19
CA ARG A 4 -5.21 19.34 -31.98
C ARG A 4 -4.84 19.27 -30.51
N ALA A 5 -5.32 20.20 -29.68
CA ALA A 5 -5.09 20.17 -28.25
C ALA A 5 -5.76 18.94 -27.58
N ALA A 6 -7.00 18.62 -27.97
CA ALA A 6 -7.70 17.44 -27.49
C ALA A 6 -6.98 16.13 -27.85
N SER A 7 -6.47 16.01 -29.09
CA SER A 7 -5.70 14.85 -29.55
C SER A 7 -4.39 14.68 -28.75
N LEU A 8 -3.68 15.78 -28.50
CA LEU A 8 -2.44 15.75 -27.69
C LEU A 8 -2.71 15.34 -26.23
N LEU A 9 -3.79 15.82 -25.63
CA LEU A 9 -4.19 15.42 -24.29
C LEU A 9 -4.57 13.94 -24.22
N ALA A 10 -5.34 13.44 -25.21
CA ALA A 10 -5.68 12.04 -25.31
C ALA A 10 -4.42 11.16 -25.47
N LEU A 11 -3.49 11.56 -26.34
CA LEU A 11 -2.23 10.86 -26.53
C LEU A 11 -1.42 10.83 -25.22
N ALA A 12 -1.27 11.97 -24.56
CA ALA A 12 -0.54 12.05 -23.28
C ALA A 12 -1.17 11.18 -22.21
N TYR A 13 -2.51 11.12 -22.13
CA TYR A 13 -3.24 10.26 -21.21
C TYR A 13 -2.95 8.77 -21.45
N TRP A 14 -3.00 8.31 -22.72
CA TRP A 14 -2.73 6.92 -23.07
C TRP A 14 -1.25 6.54 -22.89
N LEU A 15 -0.33 7.41 -23.24
CA LEU A 15 1.10 7.22 -22.97
C LEU A 15 1.35 7.14 -21.46
N GLY A 16 0.67 7.96 -20.68
CA GLY A 16 0.69 7.91 -19.21
C GLY A 16 0.19 6.57 -18.67
N PHE A 17 -0.89 6.02 -19.24
CA PHE A 17 -1.38 4.69 -18.88
C PHE A 17 -0.38 3.58 -19.23
N VAL A 18 0.19 3.60 -20.44
CA VAL A 18 1.22 2.62 -20.83
C VAL A 18 2.42 2.70 -19.89
N PHE A 19 2.91 3.89 -19.59
CA PHE A 19 4.00 4.08 -18.63
C PHE A 19 3.63 3.57 -17.23
N PHE A 20 2.41 3.83 -16.78
CA PHE A 20 1.91 3.30 -15.51
C PHE A 20 1.93 1.77 -15.50
N ALA A 21 1.42 1.14 -16.56
CA ALA A 21 1.36 -0.32 -16.69
C ALA A 21 2.74 -1.00 -16.76
N LEU A 22 3.72 -0.35 -17.41
CA LEU A 22 5.08 -0.86 -17.52
C LEU A 22 5.95 -0.63 -16.27
N THR A 23 5.52 0.28 -15.37
CA THR A 23 6.30 0.69 -14.19
C THR A 23 5.55 0.44 -12.88
N LEU A 24 4.96 -0.74 -12.74
CA LEU A 24 4.29 -1.18 -11.51
C LEU A 24 5.26 -1.25 -10.32
N GLY A 25 4.70 -1.30 -9.12
CA GLY A 25 5.48 -1.48 -7.91
C GLY A 25 6.34 -2.75 -7.96
N LYS A 26 7.47 -2.72 -7.28
CA LYS A 26 8.38 -3.88 -7.20
C LYS A 26 8.47 -4.36 -5.76
N PRO A 27 8.71 -5.66 -5.53
CA PRO A 27 9.12 -6.15 -4.23
C PRO A 27 10.34 -5.39 -3.71
N ALA A 28 10.45 -5.24 -2.41
CA ALA A 28 11.65 -4.67 -1.82
C ALA A 28 12.85 -5.59 -2.11
N PRO A 29 14.04 -5.04 -2.42
CA PRO A 29 15.23 -5.86 -2.58
C PRO A 29 15.54 -6.65 -1.30
N ALA A 30 16.23 -7.79 -1.44
CA ALA A 30 16.53 -8.68 -0.31
C ALA A 30 17.38 -7.98 0.78
N ASP A 31 18.24 -7.07 0.38
CA ASP A 31 19.10 -6.23 1.24
C ASP A 31 18.41 -4.95 1.73
N ALA A 32 17.13 -4.75 1.39
CA ALA A 32 16.39 -3.60 1.87
C ALA A 32 16.42 -3.51 3.39
N ALA A 33 16.72 -2.32 3.89
CA ALA A 33 16.84 -2.06 5.32
C ALA A 33 15.61 -2.52 6.11
N THR A 34 15.85 -3.05 7.31
CA THR A 34 14.79 -3.34 8.28
C THR A 34 14.02 -2.06 8.64
N THR A 35 12.78 -2.22 9.03
CA THR A 35 11.92 -1.12 9.46
C THR A 35 11.38 -1.38 10.86
N ASP A 36 10.94 -0.32 11.55
CA ASP A 36 10.30 -0.48 12.85
C ASP A 36 8.98 -1.24 12.71
N ALA A 37 8.27 -0.99 11.62
CA ALA A 37 6.95 -1.55 11.37
C ALA A 37 6.77 -1.98 9.92
N ALA A 38 5.82 -2.88 9.69
CA ALA A 38 5.19 -3.11 8.40
C ALA A 38 3.72 -2.65 8.45
N VAL A 39 3.22 -2.15 7.34
CA VAL A 39 1.80 -1.85 7.15
C VAL A 39 1.35 -2.53 5.86
N VAL A 40 0.40 -3.44 5.97
CA VAL A 40 -0.20 -4.11 4.82
C VAL A 40 -1.60 -3.56 4.58
N LEU A 41 -1.87 -3.17 3.32
CA LEU A 41 -3.20 -2.72 2.90
C LEU A 41 -4.03 -3.92 2.44
N THR A 42 -5.23 -4.05 2.99
CA THR A 42 -6.17 -5.13 2.62
C THR A 42 -6.71 -4.98 1.19
N GLY A 43 -7.53 -5.93 0.74
CA GLY A 43 -8.21 -5.88 -0.56
C GLY A 43 -7.46 -6.56 -1.73
N GLY A 44 -6.45 -7.38 -1.46
CA GLY A 44 -5.77 -8.21 -2.47
C GLY A 44 -5.21 -9.49 -1.87
N SER A 45 -5.17 -10.56 -2.66
CA SER A 45 -4.63 -11.86 -2.26
C SER A 45 -3.12 -11.80 -1.99
N GLY A 46 -2.63 -12.70 -1.13
CA GLY A 46 -1.20 -12.87 -0.84
C GLY A 46 -0.54 -11.77 -0.01
N ARG A 47 -1.13 -10.59 0.11
CA ARG A 47 -0.51 -9.45 0.82
C ARG A 47 -0.27 -9.73 2.31
N ILE A 48 -1.28 -10.30 3.00
CA ILE A 48 -1.17 -10.59 4.43
C ILE A 48 -0.15 -11.70 4.67
N ALA A 49 -0.14 -12.77 3.85
CA ALA A 49 0.86 -13.83 3.94
C ALA A 49 2.27 -13.25 3.79
N HIS A 50 2.52 -12.48 2.71
CA HIS A 50 3.80 -11.81 2.51
C HIS A 50 4.20 -10.90 3.69
N ALA A 51 3.23 -10.18 4.27
CA ALA A 51 3.51 -9.33 5.44
C ALA A 51 3.90 -10.14 6.68
N ILE A 52 3.34 -11.32 6.86
CA ILE A 52 3.74 -12.26 7.94
C ILE A 52 5.15 -12.80 7.65
N ASP A 53 5.49 -13.18 6.42
CA ASP A 53 6.85 -13.61 6.05
C ASP A 53 7.89 -12.51 6.36
N ILE A 54 7.56 -11.25 6.08
CA ILE A 54 8.40 -10.08 6.42
C ILE A 54 8.60 -9.96 7.93
N LEU A 55 7.57 -10.22 8.71
CA LEU A 55 7.63 -10.18 10.18
C LEU A 55 8.43 -11.36 10.74
N GLU A 56 8.22 -12.58 10.22
CA GLU A 56 8.98 -13.79 10.56
C GLU A 56 10.46 -13.66 10.21
N GLY A 57 10.76 -13.07 9.07
CA GLY A 57 12.13 -12.78 8.63
C GLY A 57 12.81 -11.64 9.40
N GLY A 58 12.17 -11.07 10.43
CA GLY A 58 12.73 -9.98 11.24
C GLY A 58 12.94 -8.67 10.47
N LYS A 59 12.32 -8.51 9.30
CA LYS A 59 12.43 -7.29 8.49
C LYS A 59 11.56 -6.13 9.01
N ALA A 60 10.64 -6.42 9.95
CA ALA A 60 9.86 -5.46 10.72
C ALA A 60 9.58 -6.04 12.13
N ARG A 61 9.38 -5.18 13.13
CA ARG A 61 9.12 -5.60 14.52
C ARG A 61 7.63 -5.78 14.80
N ARG A 62 6.76 -5.07 14.13
CA ARG A 62 5.29 -5.14 14.25
C ARG A 62 4.63 -4.95 12.90
N LEU A 63 3.42 -5.50 12.77
CA LEU A 63 2.61 -5.41 11.56
C LEU A 63 1.25 -4.78 11.89
N LEU A 64 0.86 -3.76 11.11
CA LEU A 64 -0.51 -3.28 11.03
C LEU A 64 -1.17 -3.83 9.77
N VAL A 65 -2.29 -4.53 9.92
CA VAL A 65 -3.21 -4.87 8.81
C VAL A 65 -4.23 -3.74 8.74
N SER A 66 -4.03 -2.80 7.82
CA SER A 66 -4.87 -1.60 7.68
C SER A 66 -6.04 -1.84 6.73
N GLY A 67 -7.23 -1.38 7.09
CA GLY A 67 -8.47 -1.62 6.35
C GLY A 67 -9.01 -3.04 6.50
N ALA A 68 -8.76 -3.68 7.63
CA ALA A 68 -9.37 -4.97 7.93
C ALA A 68 -10.88 -4.80 8.16
N ASP A 69 -11.68 -5.76 7.65
CA ASP A 69 -13.09 -5.80 7.99
C ASP A 69 -13.26 -5.89 9.52
N PRO A 70 -14.17 -5.09 10.13
CA PRO A 70 -14.38 -5.09 11.58
C PRO A 70 -14.73 -6.45 12.19
N SER A 71 -15.25 -7.39 11.40
CA SER A 71 -15.56 -8.75 11.84
C SER A 71 -14.32 -9.66 11.94
N VAL A 72 -13.22 -9.32 11.23
CA VAL A 72 -11.99 -10.11 11.18
C VAL A 72 -11.26 -10.05 12.53
N ARG A 73 -10.83 -11.20 13.03
CA ARG A 73 -10.04 -11.37 14.25
C ARG A 73 -8.67 -11.94 13.92
N LYS A 74 -7.69 -11.71 14.78
CA LYS A 74 -6.33 -12.28 14.65
C LYS A 74 -6.35 -13.80 14.46
N ARG A 75 -7.26 -14.51 15.15
CA ARG A 75 -7.44 -15.97 15.01
C ARG A 75 -7.84 -16.39 13.59
N ASP A 76 -8.54 -15.53 12.84
CA ASP A 76 -8.98 -15.86 11.49
C ASP A 76 -7.81 -15.77 10.50
N ILE A 77 -6.89 -14.83 10.73
CA ILE A 77 -5.60 -14.76 10.04
C ILE A 77 -4.73 -15.97 10.39
N ALA A 78 -4.63 -16.29 11.69
CA ALA A 78 -3.81 -17.40 12.18
C ALA A 78 -4.28 -18.78 11.68
N ARG A 79 -5.56 -18.96 11.39
CA ARG A 79 -6.10 -20.18 10.76
C ARG A 79 -5.70 -20.35 9.30
N ARG A 80 -5.42 -19.23 8.59
CA ARG A 80 -5.06 -19.24 7.18
C ARG A 80 -3.55 -19.33 6.95
N ILE A 81 -2.75 -18.99 7.97
CA ILE A 81 -1.28 -18.97 7.92
C ILE A 81 -0.77 -19.86 9.04
N GLU A 82 -0.49 -21.13 8.68
CA GLU A 82 -0.02 -22.14 9.62
C GLU A 82 1.33 -21.74 10.25
N GLY A 83 1.57 -22.13 11.49
CA GLY A 83 2.84 -21.89 12.19
C GLY A 83 2.99 -20.50 12.83
N SER A 84 2.29 -19.48 12.33
CA SER A 84 2.52 -18.07 12.70
C SER A 84 1.67 -17.56 13.86
N ARG A 85 0.92 -18.43 14.56
CA ARG A 85 -0.06 -18.01 15.58
C ARG A 85 0.54 -17.13 16.68
N ARG A 86 1.68 -17.52 17.26
CA ARG A 86 2.34 -16.73 18.32
C ARG A 86 2.74 -15.35 17.83
N LEU A 87 3.28 -15.27 16.60
CA LEU A 87 3.69 -14.03 15.97
C LEU A 87 2.49 -13.13 15.68
N ILE A 88 1.39 -13.69 15.22
CA ILE A 88 0.16 -12.93 14.96
C ILE A 88 -0.44 -12.38 16.26
N GLU A 89 -0.46 -13.18 17.32
CA GLU A 89 -0.97 -12.76 18.63
C GLU A 89 -0.15 -11.63 19.25
N CYS A 90 1.19 -11.70 19.24
CA CYS A 90 2.07 -10.71 19.86
C CYS A 90 2.18 -9.42 19.06
N CYS A 91 2.29 -9.56 17.72
CA CYS A 91 3.00 -8.57 16.94
C CYS A 91 2.22 -8.06 15.73
N VAL A 92 0.99 -8.52 15.53
CA VAL A 92 0.06 -8.04 14.49
C VAL A 92 -1.07 -7.25 15.13
N ASP A 93 -1.33 -6.05 14.63
CA ASP A 93 -2.48 -5.23 14.98
C ASP A 93 -3.43 -5.15 13.80
N LEU A 94 -4.73 -5.07 14.07
CA LEU A 94 -5.78 -4.91 13.06
C LEU A 94 -6.32 -3.48 13.13
N GLY A 95 -6.30 -2.80 12.00
CA GLY A 95 -6.90 -1.50 11.80
C GLY A 95 -8.16 -1.64 10.94
N SER A 96 -9.28 -1.13 11.41
CA SER A 96 -10.59 -1.21 10.75
C SER A 96 -11.25 0.15 10.52
N GLU A 97 -10.51 1.25 10.72
CA GLU A 97 -11.04 2.61 10.62
C GLU A 97 -10.97 3.14 9.17
N SER A 98 -10.19 2.50 8.31
CA SER A 98 -9.93 3.00 6.97
C SER A 98 -10.89 2.44 5.94
N VAL A 99 -11.38 3.32 5.06
CA VAL A 99 -12.30 2.99 3.96
C VAL A 99 -11.68 3.26 2.59
N ASP A 100 -10.56 3.97 2.53
CA ASP A 100 -9.84 4.33 1.31
C ASP A 100 -8.33 4.40 1.55
N THR A 101 -7.54 4.71 0.50
CA THR A 101 -6.08 4.70 0.60
C THR A 101 -5.53 5.85 1.44
N ARG A 102 -6.22 6.98 1.48
CA ARG A 102 -5.82 8.12 2.33
C ARG A 102 -6.06 7.79 3.79
N SER A 103 -7.24 7.29 4.12
CA SER A 103 -7.57 6.89 5.50
C SER A 103 -6.70 5.74 6.00
N ASN A 104 -6.26 4.81 5.12
CA ASN A 104 -5.23 3.83 5.46
C ASN A 104 -3.91 4.49 5.90
N ALA A 105 -3.47 5.54 5.20
CA ALA A 105 -2.25 6.25 5.58
C ALA A 105 -2.43 7.02 6.89
N GLU A 106 -3.59 7.60 7.13
CA GLU A 106 -3.92 8.30 8.38
C GLU A 106 -4.00 7.33 9.58
N GLU A 107 -4.63 6.17 9.39
CA GLU A 107 -4.65 5.08 10.38
C GLU A 107 -3.22 4.60 10.71
N ALA A 108 -2.41 4.37 9.69
CA ALA A 108 -1.01 3.99 9.85
C ALA A 108 -0.23 5.06 10.62
N LEU A 109 -0.41 6.36 10.31
CA LEU A 109 0.27 7.45 11.01
C LEU A 109 -0.08 7.48 12.51
N ARG A 110 -1.38 7.35 12.85
CA ARG A 110 -1.82 7.29 14.25
C ARG A 110 -1.19 6.10 14.97
N TRP A 111 -1.15 4.94 14.31
CA TRP A 111 -0.57 3.72 14.86
C TRP A 111 0.96 3.83 15.03
N LEU A 112 1.69 4.34 14.02
CA LEU A 112 3.14 4.57 14.07
C LEU A 112 3.52 5.52 15.21
N ARG A 113 2.77 6.62 15.39
CA ARG A 113 2.98 7.59 16.48
C ARG A 113 2.78 6.95 17.86
N ARG A 114 1.72 6.16 18.04
CA ARG A 114 1.43 5.45 19.28
C ARG A 114 2.55 4.50 19.69
N HIS A 115 3.19 3.86 18.72
CA HIS A 115 4.31 2.95 18.94
C HIS A 115 5.69 3.64 18.90
N ARG A 116 5.76 4.94 18.64
CA ARG A 116 7.01 5.72 18.48
C ARG A 116 7.92 5.17 17.37
N PHE A 117 7.35 4.60 16.32
CA PHE A 117 8.05 4.11 15.15
C PHE A 117 8.39 5.25 14.17
N ARG A 118 9.49 5.14 13.43
CA ARG A 118 9.96 6.14 12.48
C ARG A 118 10.21 5.57 11.08
N SER A 119 10.10 4.28 10.93
CA SER A 119 10.26 3.60 9.65
C SER A 119 9.16 2.59 9.42
N VAL A 120 8.69 2.50 8.17
CA VAL A 120 7.57 1.63 7.80
C VAL A 120 7.85 0.94 6.46
N ARG A 121 7.60 -0.35 6.39
CA ARG A 121 7.51 -1.13 5.15
C ARG A 121 6.06 -1.16 4.72
N LEU A 122 5.76 -0.49 3.60
CA LEU A 122 4.43 -0.44 3.01
C LEU A 122 4.24 -1.61 2.05
N ILE A 123 3.28 -2.47 2.36
CA ILE A 123 2.99 -3.71 1.61
C ILE A 123 1.62 -3.60 0.95
N THR A 124 1.57 -3.76 -0.36
CA THR A 124 0.33 -3.82 -1.14
C THR A 124 0.62 -4.45 -2.52
N SER A 125 -0.39 -4.63 -3.37
CA SER A 125 -0.15 -5.12 -4.74
C SER A 125 0.65 -4.13 -5.58
N ASP A 126 1.37 -4.65 -6.54
CA ASP A 126 2.22 -3.91 -7.47
C ASP A 126 1.48 -2.79 -8.22
N TRP A 127 0.27 -3.08 -8.72
CA TRP A 127 -0.58 -2.09 -9.41
C TRP A 127 -1.11 -0.98 -8.49
N HIS A 128 -1.25 -1.26 -7.18
CA HIS A 128 -1.73 -0.31 -6.19
C HIS A 128 -0.60 0.50 -5.53
N MET A 129 0.63 0.02 -5.56
CA MET A 129 1.76 0.58 -4.81
C MET A 129 2.01 2.07 -5.11
N ARG A 130 1.85 2.49 -6.36
CA ARG A 130 2.11 3.89 -6.75
C ARG A 130 1.16 4.86 -6.03
N ARG A 131 -0.14 4.56 -5.99
CA ARG A 131 -1.13 5.39 -5.30
C ARG A 131 -0.98 5.28 -3.79
N ALA A 132 -0.77 4.10 -3.24
CA ALA A 132 -0.53 3.89 -1.83
C ALA A 132 0.71 4.67 -1.33
N ARG A 133 1.85 4.56 -2.04
CA ARG A 133 3.06 5.33 -1.72
C ARG A 133 2.82 6.83 -1.76
N TYR A 134 2.05 7.30 -2.72
CA TYR A 134 1.73 8.73 -2.84
C TYR A 134 0.96 9.23 -1.62
N GLU A 135 -0.13 8.55 -1.22
CA GLU A 135 -0.91 8.91 -0.03
C GLU A 135 -0.08 8.81 1.26
N PHE A 136 0.67 7.73 1.42
CA PHE A 136 1.54 7.55 2.59
C PHE A 136 2.59 8.65 2.68
N ARG A 137 3.22 9.06 1.57
CA ARG A 137 4.19 10.15 1.56
C ARG A 137 3.54 11.49 1.93
N LYS A 138 2.33 11.74 1.45
CA LYS A 138 1.57 12.98 1.77
C LYS A 138 1.20 13.03 3.25
N VAL A 139 0.74 11.93 3.82
CA VAL A 139 0.24 11.87 5.20
C VAL A 139 1.39 11.76 6.21
N LEU A 140 2.38 10.92 5.95
CA LEU A 140 3.49 10.67 6.87
C LEU A 140 4.58 11.76 6.78
N GLY A 141 4.68 12.47 5.66
CA GLY A 141 5.71 13.47 5.43
C GLY A 141 7.11 12.87 5.29
N ASN A 142 8.12 13.72 5.48
CA ASN A 142 9.53 13.33 5.38
C ASN A 142 10.11 12.77 6.69
N GLU A 143 9.36 12.86 7.77
CA GLU A 143 9.79 12.38 9.09
C GLU A 143 9.85 10.84 9.18
N TYR A 144 9.15 10.15 8.27
CA TYR A 144 9.08 8.69 8.23
C TYR A 144 9.82 8.14 7.02
N ARG A 145 10.68 7.16 7.27
CA ARG A 145 11.29 6.36 6.21
C ARG A 145 10.30 5.30 5.72
N ILE A 146 9.91 5.39 4.45
CA ILE A 146 8.99 4.45 3.81
C ILE A 146 9.77 3.54 2.86
N VAL A 147 9.76 2.23 3.12
CA VAL A 147 10.23 1.17 2.23
C VAL A 147 9.01 0.59 1.53
N THR A 148 8.97 0.64 0.21
CA THR A 148 7.87 0.02 -0.56
C THR A 148 8.20 -1.44 -0.84
N ASP A 149 7.22 -2.32 -0.63
CA ASP A 149 7.36 -3.76 -0.84
C ASP A 149 6.10 -4.30 -1.52
N ALA A 150 6.14 -4.40 -2.83
CA ALA A 150 4.98 -4.75 -3.63
C ALA A 150 4.85 -6.26 -3.78
N VAL A 151 3.66 -6.76 -3.55
CA VAL A 151 3.28 -8.14 -3.87
C VAL A 151 2.91 -8.20 -5.34
N ARG A 152 3.60 -9.03 -6.11
CA ARG A 152 3.28 -9.27 -7.52
C ARG A 152 1.88 -9.86 -7.66
N SER A 153 1.17 -9.39 -8.63
CA SER A 153 -0.18 -9.85 -8.94
C SER A 153 -0.45 -9.73 -10.44
N GLU A 154 -1.49 -10.39 -10.90
CA GLU A 154 -1.92 -10.33 -12.30
C GLU A 154 -3.25 -9.57 -12.37
N PRO A 155 -3.23 -8.23 -12.35
CA PRO A 155 -4.45 -7.45 -12.41
C PRO A 155 -5.11 -7.58 -13.79
N SER A 156 -6.43 -7.62 -13.84
CA SER A 156 -7.15 -7.47 -15.10
C SER A 156 -6.92 -6.08 -15.68
N PHE A 157 -7.12 -5.93 -17.00
CA PHE A 157 -7.03 -4.61 -17.66
C PHE A 157 -7.91 -3.58 -16.95
N LEU A 158 -9.15 -3.93 -16.60
CA LEU A 158 -10.07 -3.01 -15.93
C LEU A 158 -9.58 -2.58 -14.54
N THR A 159 -8.98 -3.51 -13.79
CA THR A 159 -8.37 -3.19 -12.48
C THR A 159 -7.22 -2.20 -12.66
N LEU A 160 -6.33 -2.47 -13.60
CA LEU A 160 -5.15 -1.63 -13.86
C LEU A 160 -5.56 -0.24 -14.37
N PHE A 161 -6.50 -0.18 -15.31
CA PHE A 161 -7.01 1.06 -15.86
C PHE A 161 -7.78 1.88 -14.81
N GLY A 162 -8.60 1.21 -14.00
CA GLY A 162 -9.30 1.85 -12.88
C GLY A 162 -8.33 2.44 -11.85
N GLU A 163 -7.24 1.74 -11.55
CA GLU A 163 -6.23 2.23 -10.62
C GLU A 163 -5.43 3.41 -11.17
N TYR A 164 -5.09 3.38 -12.48
CA TYR A 164 -4.49 4.52 -13.15
C TYR A 164 -5.36 5.76 -13.06
N ASN A 165 -6.66 5.64 -13.35
CA ASN A 165 -7.61 6.75 -13.24
C ASN A 165 -7.66 7.32 -11.81
N LYS A 166 -7.79 6.47 -10.80
CA LYS A 166 -7.78 6.89 -9.38
C LYS A 166 -6.50 7.64 -9.04
N TYR A 167 -5.35 7.15 -9.53
CA TYR A 167 -4.06 7.80 -9.29
C TYR A 167 -3.98 9.17 -9.95
N VAL A 168 -4.38 9.29 -11.23
CA VAL A 168 -4.36 10.55 -11.98
C VAL A 168 -5.31 11.57 -11.35
N LEU A 169 -6.57 11.17 -11.08
CA LEU A 169 -7.56 12.05 -10.46
C LEU A 169 -7.08 12.54 -9.09
N ARG A 170 -6.48 11.68 -8.28
CA ARG A 170 -5.94 12.07 -6.99
C ARG A 170 -4.78 13.06 -7.12
N ARG A 171 -3.91 12.88 -8.13
CA ARG A 171 -2.82 13.81 -8.42
C ARG A 171 -3.34 15.19 -8.83
N ILE A 172 -4.37 15.22 -9.67
CA ILE A 172 -5.03 16.46 -10.11
C ILE A 172 -5.71 17.15 -8.93
N ALA A 173 -6.50 16.41 -8.15
CA ALA A 173 -7.19 16.96 -6.97
C ALA A 173 -6.21 17.61 -5.99
N VAL A 174 -5.09 16.94 -5.69
CA VAL A 174 -4.06 17.51 -4.79
C VAL A 174 -3.36 18.73 -5.40
N TRP A 175 -3.18 18.75 -6.73
CA TRP A 175 -2.59 19.91 -7.42
C TRP A 175 -3.53 21.11 -7.44
N ALA A 176 -4.85 20.87 -7.51
CA ALA A 176 -5.90 21.89 -7.50
C ALA A 176 -6.39 22.27 -6.09
N ASP A 177 -5.72 21.78 -5.03
CA ASP A 177 -6.11 21.96 -3.61
C ASP A 177 -7.57 21.53 -3.29
N LEU A 178 -8.05 20.45 -3.94
CA LEU A 178 -9.37 19.83 -3.76
C LEU A 178 -9.30 18.57 -2.88
#